data_9e7b07d80ab714a57d7db282fb37287d
#
_entry.id   9e7b07d80ab714a57d7db282fb37287d
#
_cell.length_a   1.000
_cell.length_b   1.000
_cell.length_c   1.000
_cell.angle_alpha   90.00
_cell.angle_beta   90.00
_cell.angle_gamma   90.00
#
_symmetry.space_group_name_H-M   'P 1'
#
loop_
_entity.id
_entity.type
_entity.pdbx_description
1 polymer ?
#
loop_
_entity_poly.entity_id
_entity_poly.type
_entity_poly.pdbx_seq_one_letter_code
_entity_poly.pdbx_strand_id
1 'polypeptide(L)'
;MKKIDPEQAPSVVGSGYPTPYDEPCRSRQRRRLGERAGLTQFGANLLRLPPGAWSSQRHWHSAEDEFVYVLQGEVVLVTGAGEEVLQAGDSAGFKAGESDGHHLQNRSGADAVLLEVGARNAERDAVEYPDIDLMLRSGERRYRHKDGSLYPPRTR
;
A
#
# COMPACT_ATOMS: atom_id res chain seq x y z
N MET A 1 -17.22 16.46 15.34
CA MET A 1 -16.36 15.25 15.38
C MET A 1 -17.21 14.04 15.72
N LYS A 2 -17.05 12.93 15.00
CA LYS A 2 -17.86 11.71 15.20
C LYS A 2 -16.94 10.50 15.27
N LYS A 3 -17.31 9.51 16.07
CA LYS A 3 -16.70 8.17 16.04
C LYS A 3 -16.88 7.60 14.63
N ILE A 4 -15.84 7.02 14.08
CA ILE A 4 -15.88 6.31 12.80
C ILE A 4 -16.15 4.84 13.07
N ASP A 5 -17.18 4.31 12.44
CA ASP A 5 -17.42 2.87 12.36
C ASP A 5 -16.63 2.33 11.16
N PRO A 6 -15.62 1.47 11.38
CA PRO A 6 -14.80 0.93 10.28
C PRO A 6 -15.62 0.14 9.25
N GLU A 7 -16.74 -0.49 9.66
CA GLU A 7 -17.59 -1.25 8.75
C GLU A 7 -18.33 -0.37 7.74
N GLN A 8 -18.52 0.91 8.06
CA GLN A 8 -19.14 1.90 7.18
C GLN A 8 -18.12 2.67 6.32
N ALA A 9 -16.82 2.40 6.49
CA ALA A 9 -15.80 3.02 5.66
C ALA A 9 -15.79 2.41 4.25
N PRO A 10 -15.51 3.21 3.20
CA PRO A 10 -15.35 2.67 1.85
C PRO A 10 -14.30 1.56 1.84
N SER A 11 -14.67 0.41 1.26
CA SER A 11 -13.83 -0.78 1.19
C SER A 11 -13.46 -1.11 -0.25
N VAL A 12 -12.19 -1.46 -0.45
CA VAL A 12 -11.65 -1.90 -1.75
C VAL A 12 -10.96 -3.24 -1.56
N VAL A 13 -11.32 -4.20 -2.41
CA VAL A 13 -10.62 -5.50 -2.50
C VAL A 13 -9.71 -5.48 -3.73
N GLY A 14 -8.51 -6.00 -3.58
CA GLY A 14 -7.50 -6.02 -4.64
C GLY A 14 -6.73 -4.71 -4.76
N SER A 15 -6.12 -4.50 -5.93
CA SER A 15 -5.29 -3.34 -6.23
C SER A 15 -5.64 -2.74 -7.59
N GLY A 16 -5.11 -1.55 -7.89
CA GLY A 16 -5.18 -0.90 -9.19
C GLY A 16 -4.05 -1.29 -10.15
N TYR A 17 -3.16 -2.20 -9.78
CA TYR A 17 -2.03 -2.59 -10.61
C TYR A 17 -2.47 -3.23 -11.93
N PRO A 18 -1.75 -3.01 -13.05
CA PRO A 18 -1.96 -3.77 -14.27
C PRO A 18 -1.58 -5.25 -14.07
N THR A 19 -2.22 -6.14 -14.81
CA THR A 19 -1.85 -7.56 -14.85
C THR A 19 -0.46 -7.73 -15.48
N PRO A 20 0.42 -8.59 -14.92
CA PRO A 20 0.15 -9.56 -13.85
C PRO A 20 0.44 -9.04 -12.43
N TYR A 21 0.84 -7.79 -12.25
CA TYR A 21 1.29 -7.23 -10.98
C TYR A 21 0.18 -7.12 -9.92
N ASP A 22 -1.09 -7.23 -10.32
CA ASP A 22 -2.22 -7.25 -9.39
C ASP A 22 -2.38 -8.59 -8.65
N GLU A 23 -1.80 -9.69 -9.14
CA GLU A 23 -2.03 -11.04 -8.64
C GLU A 23 -1.78 -11.21 -7.14
N PRO A 24 -0.60 -10.85 -6.59
CA PRO A 24 -0.34 -11.04 -5.16
C PRO A 24 -1.19 -10.15 -4.26
N CYS A 25 -1.84 -9.12 -4.82
CA CYS A 25 -2.66 -8.17 -4.08
C CYS A 25 -4.17 -8.41 -4.23
N ARG A 26 -4.61 -9.45 -4.95
CA ARG A 26 -6.03 -9.66 -5.31
C ARG A 26 -6.95 -9.86 -4.12
N SER A 27 -6.48 -10.49 -3.07
CA SER A 27 -7.27 -10.83 -1.89
C SER A 27 -7.15 -9.82 -0.74
N ARG A 28 -6.25 -8.82 -0.85
CA ARG A 28 -6.13 -7.78 0.17
C ARG A 28 -7.40 -6.94 0.25
N GLN A 29 -7.78 -6.53 1.44
CA GLN A 29 -8.92 -5.64 1.65
C GLN A 29 -8.47 -4.37 2.39
N ARG A 30 -8.79 -3.21 1.85
CA ARG A 30 -8.46 -1.91 2.47
C ARG A 30 -9.73 -1.14 2.77
N ARG A 31 -9.95 -0.79 4.06
CA ARG A 31 -11.03 0.09 4.51
C ARG A 31 -10.48 1.49 4.74
N ARG A 32 -11.00 2.47 4.04
CA ARG A 32 -10.48 3.85 3.97
C ARG A 32 -11.09 4.71 5.09
N LEU A 33 -10.54 4.59 6.32
CA LEU A 33 -11.04 5.31 7.50
C LEU A 33 -10.88 6.82 7.37
N GLY A 34 -9.73 7.28 6.86
CA GLY A 34 -9.45 8.70 6.63
C GLY A 34 -10.42 9.33 5.65
N GLU A 35 -10.78 8.61 4.57
CA GLU A 35 -11.78 9.06 3.60
C GLU A 35 -13.17 9.16 4.24
N ARG A 36 -13.56 8.19 5.06
CA ARG A 36 -14.81 8.22 5.83
C ARG A 36 -14.88 9.39 6.81
N ALA A 37 -13.72 9.81 7.33
CA ALA A 37 -13.59 10.97 8.21
C ALA A 37 -13.49 12.31 7.47
N GLY A 38 -13.36 12.31 6.13
CA GLY A 38 -13.13 13.52 5.34
C GLY A 38 -11.71 14.09 5.47
N LEU A 39 -10.71 13.28 5.86
CA LEU A 39 -9.32 13.72 5.97
C LEU A 39 -8.69 13.87 4.57
N THR A 40 -7.92 14.95 4.39
CA THR A 40 -7.32 15.30 3.09
C THR A 40 -5.80 15.36 3.11
N GLN A 41 -5.16 15.55 4.26
CA GLN A 41 -3.72 15.70 4.37
C GLN A 41 -2.97 14.36 4.44
N PHE A 42 -3.65 13.32 4.92
CA PHE A 42 -3.11 11.97 4.99
C PHE A 42 -4.21 10.92 4.81
N GLY A 43 -3.82 9.75 4.38
CA GLY A 43 -4.65 8.55 4.39
C GLY A 43 -4.50 7.81 5.71
N ALA A 44 -5.61 7.24 6.21
CA ALA A 44 -5.59 6.27 7.31
C ALA A 44 -6.50 5.12 6.92
N ASN A 45 -5.96 3.90 6.86
CA ASN A 45 -6.68 2.74 6.37
C ASN A 45 -6.48 1.55 7.31
N LEU A 46 -7.50 0.70 7.43
CA LEU A 46 -7.31 -0.66 7.89
C LEU A 46 -7.05 -1.55 6.66
N LEU A 47 -5.90 -2.22 6.67
CA LEU A 47 -5.52 -3.19 5.68
C LEU A 47 -5.65 -4.59 6.27
N ARG A 48 -6.47 -5.45 5.65
CA ARG A 48 -6.54 -6.87 5.94
C ARG A 48 -5.79 -7.63 4.84
N LEU A 49 -4.85 -8.47 5.25
CA LEU A 49 -4.10 -9.36 4.39
C LEU A 49 -4.42 -10.81 4.75
N PRO A 50 -5.22 -11.53 3.96
CA PRO A 50 -5.36 -12.98 4.08
C PRO A 50 -4.02 -13.70 3.85
N PRO A 51 -3.90 -14.99 4.23
CA PRO A 51 -2.73 -15.81 3.92
C PRO A 51 -2.34 -15.74 2.44
N GLY A 52 -1.05 -15.49 2.17
CA GLY A 52 -0.48 -15.35 0.82
C GLY A 52 -0.65 -13.97 0.19
N ALA A 53 -1.44 -13.06 0.77
CA ALA A 53 -1.65 -11.73 0.22
C ALA A 53 -0.48 -10.77 0.50
N TRP A 54 -0.26 -9.86 -0.45
CA TRP A 54 0.69 -8.76 -0.33
C TRP A 54 -0.03 -7.42 -0.14
N SER A 55 0.58 -6.49 0.61
CA SER A 55 0.09 -5.14 0.78
C SER A 55 0.13 -4.34 -0.53
N SER A 56 1.18 -4.53 -1.30
CA SER A 56 1.50 -3.84 -2.54
C SER A 56 2.59 -4.60 -3.30
N GLN A 57 2.92 -4.17 -4.52
CA GLN A 57 4.23 -4.41 -5.10
C GLN A 57 5.27 -3.62 -4.31
N ARG A 58 6.53 -4.09 -4.24
CA ARG A 58 7.61 -3.36 -3.54
C ARG A 58 7.85 -2.02 -4.23
N HIS A 59 7.77 -0.92 -3.48
CA HIS A 59 7.76 0.43 -4.00
C HIS A 59 8.30 1.43 -2.98
N TRP A 60 8.63 2.61 -3.44
CA TRP A 60 8.95 3.76 -2.62
C TRP A 60 8.33 5.03 -3.19
N HIS A 61 8.11 6.02 -2.33
CA HIS A 61 7.50 7.30 -2.64
C HIS A 61 8.51 8.44 -2.63
N SER A 62 8.44 9.32 -3.61
CA SER A 62 9.36 10.47 -3.70
C SER A 62 9.00 11.61 -2.73
N ALA A 63 7.72 11.76 -2.35
CA ALA A 63 7.22 12.89 -1.57
C ALA A 63 6.12 12.54 -0.54
N GLU A 64 5.82 11.25 -0.34
CA GLU A 64 4.84 10.79 0.65
C GLU A 64 5.51 9.89 1.68
N ASP A 65 5.45 10.28 2.97
CA ASP A 65 5.83 9.38 4.07
C ASP A 65 4.73 8.36 4.27
N GLU A 66 5.13 7.12 4.61
CA GLU A 66 4.22 6.06 4.99
C GLU A 66 4.59 5.45 6.34
N PHE A 67 3.59 4.97 7.06
CA PHE A 67 3.72 4.30 8.34
C PHE A 67 2.74 3.15 8.43
N VAL A 68 3.17 2.03 9.00
CA VAL A 68 2.32 0.88 9.28
C VAL A 68 2.46 0.44 10.73
N TYR A 69 1.35 -0.03 11.30
CA TYR A 69 1.30 -0.65 12.62
C TYR A 69 0.52 -1.96 12.51
N VAL A 70 1.08 -3.06 13.01
CA VAL A 70 0.42 -4.36 12.99
C VAL A 70 -0.54 -4.44 14.17
N LEU A 71 -1.84 -4.54 13.88
CA LEU A 71 -2.90 -4.65 14.89
C LEU A 71 -3.17 -6.10 15.28
N GLN A 72 -3.03 -7.03 14.32
CA GLN A 72 -3.33 -8.45 14.50
C GLN A 72 -2.52 -9.29 13.52
N GLY A 73 -2.11 -10.48 13.97
CA GLY A 73 -1.36 -11.43 13.15
C GLY A 73 0.10 -11.04 12.97
N GLU A 74 0.70 -11.50 11.89
CA GLU A 74 2.08 -11.22 11.53
C GLU A 74 2.21 -11.01 10.02
N VAL A 75 3.21 -10.25 9.62
CA VAL A 75 3.58 -10.02 8.22
C VAL A 75 5.09 -10.00 8.07
N VAL A 76 5.58 -10.29 6.89
CA VAL A 76 6.99 -10.12 6.52
C VAL A 76 7.11 -8.77 5.82
N LEU A 77 7.90 -7.86 6.41
CA LEU A 77 8.37 -6.65 5.75
C LEU A 77 9.54 -7.05 4.83
N VAL A 78 9.43 -6.69 3.56
CA VAL A 78 10.46 -6.92 2.55
C VAL A 78 10.99 -5.57 2.08
N THR A 79 12.31 -5.37 2.19
CA THR A 79 13.03 -4.17 1.74
C THR A 79 14.26 -4.56 0.92
N GLY A 80 15.01 -3.61 0.43
CA GLY A 80 16.32 -3.85 -0.21
C GLY A 80 17.38 -4.35 0.78
N ALA A 81 17.22 -4.08 2.07
CA ALA A 81 18.11 -4.56 3.13
C ALA A 81 17.82 -6.00 3.57
N GLY A 82 16.69 -6.56 3.17
CA GLY A 82 16.27 -7.92 3.54
C GLY A 82 14.83 -8.03 4.00
N GLU A 83 14.57 -9.06 4.78
CA GLU A 83 13.24 -9.40 5.27
C GLU A 83 13.20 -9.39 6.80
N GLU A 84 12.11 -8.88 7.37
CA GLU A 84 11.88 -8.84 8.81
C GLU A 84 10.43 -9.19 9.12
N VAL A 85 10.21 -10.03 10.14
CA VAL A 85 8.86 -10.38 10.61
C VAL A 85 8.37 -9.30 11.56
N LEU A 86 7.23 -8.71 11.25
CA LEU A 86 6.50 -7.80 12.13
C LEU A 86 5.27 -8.52 12.71
N GLN A 87 5.14 -8.48 14.02
CA GLN A 87 4.03 -9.06 14.77
C GLN A 87 3.09 -7.97 15.32
N ALA A 88 1.95 -8.38 15.84
CA ALA A 88 1.03 -7.45 16.49
C ALA A 88 1.74 -6.62 17.58
N GLY A 89 1.68 -5.30 17.45
CA GLY A 89 2.41 -4.33 18.27
C GLY A 89 3.62 -3.70 17.58
N ASP A 90 4.15 -4.32 16.53
CA ASP A 90 5.28 -3.77 15.78
C ASP A 90 4.82 -2.72 14.76
N SER A 91 5.76 -1.88 14.35
CA SER A 91 5.52 -0.81 13.39
C SER A 91 6.72 -0.59 12.48
N ALA A 92 6.49 -0.02 11.31
CA ALA A 92 7.52 0.42 10.39
C ALA A 92 7.15 1.76 9.77
N GLY A 93 8.15 2.59 9.48
CA GLY A 93 7.99 3.88 8.80
C GLY A 93 8.87 3.94 7.56
N PHE A 94 8.35 4.57 6.52
CA PHE A 94 9.01 4.71 5.22
C PHE A 94 9.03 6.19 4.86
N LYS A 95 10.23 6.75 4.83
CA LYS A 95 10.40 8.18 4.62
C LYS A 95 10.40 8.50 3.13
N ALA A 96 9.71 9.57 2.78
CA ALA A 96 9.72 10.13 1.43
C ALA A 96 11.14 10.38 0.90
N GLY A 97 11.38 9.98 -0.34
CA GLY A 97 12.66 10.17 -1.02
C GLY A 97 13.73 9.12 -0.68
N GLU A 98 13.48 8.22 0.25
CA GLU A 98 14.34 7.05 0.46
C GLU A 98 14.02 5.99 -0.59
N SER A 99 15.01 5.68 -1.45
CA SER A 99 14.83 4.80 -2.61
C SER A 99 14.81 3.30 -2.28
N ASP A 100 14.77 2.93 -1.01
CA ASP A 100 14.59 1.54 -0.60
C ASP A 100 13.09 1.18 -0.64
N GLY A 101 12.72 0.44 -1.66
CA GLY A 101 11.33 -0.02 -1.82
C GLY A 101 10.93 -1.00 -0.73
N HIS A 102 9.67 -0.93 -0.32
CA HIS A 102 9.09 -1.77 0.71
C HIS A 102 7.75 -2.36 0.30
N HIS A 103 7.39 -3.47 0.88
CA HIS A 103 6.04 -4.02 0.94
C HIS A 103 5.90 -5.02 2.09
N LEU A 104 4.67 -5.44 2.37
CA LEU A 104 4.34 -6.41 3.40
C LEU A 104 3.68 -7.64 2.78
N GLN A 105 4.09 -8.81 3.23
CA GLN A 105 3.54 -10.09 2.78
C GLN A 105 2.99 -10.85 3.98
N ASN A 106 1.76 -11.34 3.88
CA ASN A 106 1.28 -12.30 4.87
C ASN A 106 1.66 -13.72 4.45
N ARG A 107 2.71 -14.26 5.05
CA ARG A 107 3.19 -15.62 4.84
C ARG A 107 2.69 -16.59 5.92
N SER A 108 1.86 -16.11 6.85
CA SER A 108 1.28 -16.93 7.93
C SER A 108 0.02 -17.68 7.47
N GLY A 109 -0.51 -18.53 8.34
CA GLY A 109 -1.75 -19.26 8.10
C GLY A 109 -3.03 -18.55 8.53
N ALA A 110 -2.95 -17.31 9.03
CA ALA A 110 -4.07 -16.51 9.52
C ALA A 110 -4.08 -15.11 8.91
N ASP A 111 -5.21 -14.41 9.03
CA ASP A 111 -5.30 -13.02 8.58
C ASP A 111 -4.39 -12.10 9.40
N ALA A 112 -3.73 -11.18 8.73
CA ALA A 112 -3.08 -10.04 9.35
C ALA A 112 -3.92 -8.77 9.14
N VAL A 113 -3.97 -7.92 10.17
CA VAL A 113 -4.65 -6.62 10.12
C VAL A 113 -3.68 -5.53 10.53
N LEU A 114 -3.57 -4.51 9.69
CA LEU A 114 -2.65 -3.40 9.86
C LEU A 114 -3.39 -2.06 9.80
N LEU A 115 -2.88 -1.07 10.55
CA LEU A 115 -3.16 0.32 10.31
C LEU A 115 -2.09 0.88 9.36
N GLU A 116 -2.52 1.39 8.20
CA GLU A 116 -1.68 2.14 7.27
C GLU A 116 -1.99 3.63 7.42
N VAL A 117 -0.95 4.44 7.55
CA VAL A 117 -1.05 5.91 7.51
C VAL A 117 -0.03 6.40 6.49
N GLY A 118 -0.46 7.25 5.56
CA GLY A 118 0.42 7.81 4.55
C GLY A 118 0.05 9.25 4.22
N ALA A 119 1.03 10.09 3.94
CA ALA A 119 0.81 11.44 3.44
C ALA A 119 -0.02 11.42 2.14
N ARG A 120 -0.58 12.56 1.77
CA ARG A 120 -1.30 12.73 0.49
C ARG A 120 -0.75 13.94 -0.23
N ASN A 121 0.20 13.72 -1.09
CA ASN A 121 0.87 14.74 -1.88
C ASN A 121 1.01 14.31 -3.35
N ALA A 122 -0.05 13.74 -3.91
CA ALA A 122 -0.04 13.14 -5.25
C ALA A 122 0.44 14.07 -6.37
N GLU A 123 0.29 15.39 -6.20
CA GLU A 123 0.78 16.39 -7.16
C GLU A 123 2.31 16.44 -7.23
N ARG A 124 3.01 16.02 -6.17
CA ARG A 124 4.47 16.03 -6.08
C ARG A 124 5.06 14.64 -5.97
N ASP A 125 4.25 13.66 -5.59
CA ASP A 125 4.70 12.30 -5.35
C ASP A 125 4.78 11.49 -6.65
N ALA A 126 5.92 10.83 -6.84
CA ALA A 126 6.12 9.79 -7.83
C ALA A 126 6.38 8.48 -7.10
N VAL A 127 5.89 7.37 -7.66
CA VAL A 127 6.07 6.04 -7.08
C VAL A 127 6.91 5.19 -8.02
N GLU A 128 7.98 4.62 -7.47
CA GLU A 128 8.89 3.75 -8.19
C GLU A 128 8.78 2.31 -7.68
N TYR A 129 8.83 1.37 -8.60
CA TYR A 129 8.74 -0.07 -8.35
C TYR A 129 10.04 -0.73 -8.80
N PRO A 130 11.03 -0.95 -7.91
CA PRO A 130 12.37 -1.37 -8.33
C PRO A 130 12.41 -2.73 -9.02
N ASP A 131 11.51 -3.65 -8.66
CA ASP A 131 11.56 -5.05 -9.10
C ASP A 131 10.79 -5.33 -10.40
N ILE A 132 9.96 -4.39 -10.84
CA ILE A 132 9.03 -4.58 -11.96
C ILE A 132 9.05 -3.37 -12.89
N ASP A 133 8.56 -3.58 -14.10
CA ASP A 133 8.44 -2.53 -15.12
C ASP A 133 7.19 -1.66 -14.87
N LEU A 134 7.21 -0.94 -13.75
CA LEU A 134 6.09 -0.12 -13.32
C LEU A 134 6.59 1.17 -12.66
N MET A 135 5.89 2.27 -12.93
CA MET A 135 6.06 3.56 -12.25
C MET A 135 4.77 4.37 -12.28
N LEU A 136 4.67 5.33 -11.35
CA LEU A 136 3.62 6.35 -11.35
C LEU A 136 4.28 7.73 -11.24
N ARG A 137 4.00 8.62 -12.17
CA ARG A 137 4.55 9.98 -12.16
C ARG A 137 3.70 10.92 -11.31
N SER A 138 4.32 11.96 -10.79
CA SER A 138 3.67 13.02 -10.01
C SER A 138 2.45 13.58 -10.77
N GLY A 139 1.33 13.74 -10.06
CA GLY A 139 0.08 14.23 -10.62
C GLY A 139 -0.68 13.25 -11.51
N GLU A 140 -0.12 12.08 -11.81
CA GLU A 140 -0.76 11.08 -12.67
C GLU A 140 -1.54 10.04 -11.85
N ARG A 141 -2.54 9.44 -12.50
CA ARG A 141 -3.34 8.33 -11.95
C ARG A 141 -3.19 7.04 -12.75
N ARG A 142 -2.37 7.06 -13.80
CA ARG A 142 -2.14 5.92 -14.71
C ARG A 142 -0.72 5.44 -14.58
N TYR A 143 -0.59 4.14 -14.42
CA TYR A 143 0.71 3.48 -14.41
C TYR A 143 1.40 3.56 -15.79
N ARG A 144 2.72 3.64 -15.72
CA ARG A 144 3.61 3.64 -16.89
C ARG A 144 4.63 2.51 -16.77
N HIS A 145 5.12 2.09 -17.93
CA HIS A 145 6.37 1.35 -18.07
C HIS A 145 7.57 2.26 -17.73
N LYS A 146 8.71 1.69 -17.42
CA LYS A 146 9.94 2.47 -17.15
C LYS A 146 10.45 3.25 -18.36
N ASP A 147 10.08 2.83 -19.58
CA ASP A 147 10.33 3.60 -20.81
C ASP A 147 9.39 4.82 -20.97
N GLY A 148 8.43 4.98 -20.07
CA GLY A 148 7.47 6.09 -20.08
C GLY A 148 6.19 5.83 -20.85
N SER A 149 6.03 4.71 -21.55
CA SER A 149 4.78 4.33 -22.21
C SER A 149 3.69 3.99 -21.17
N LEU A 150 2.42 4.19 -21.55
CA LEU A 150 1.31 3.95 -20.64
C LEU A 150 0.86 2.50 -20.66
N TYR A 151 0.56 1.96 -19.47
CA TYR A 151 -0.23 0.73 -19.39
C TYR A 151 -1.65 0.96 -19.94
N PRO A 152 -2.26 -0.04 -20.59
CA PRO A 152 -3.64 0.06 -21.04
C PRO A 152 -4.58 0.33 -19.87
N PRO A 153 -5.70 1.04 -20.10
CA PRO A 153 -6.72 1.19 -19.07
C PRO A 153 -7.19 -0.17 -18.59
N ARG A 154 -7.40 -0.32 -17.29
CA ARG A 154 -7.96 -1.56 -16.74
C ARG A 154 -9.41 -1.69 -17.21
N THR A 155 -9.71 -2.72 -17.96
CA THR A 155 -11.10 -3.13 -18.20
C THR A 155 -11.67 -3.66 -16.88
N ARG A 156 -12.72 -3.04 -16.40
CA ARG A 156 -13.48 -3.46 -15.21
C ARG A 156 -14.21 -4.75 -15.48
#